data_c60f91c828624a1060296ae5f09b2698
#
_entry.id   c60f91c828624a1060296ae5f09b2698
#
_cell.length_a   1.000
_cell.length_b   1.000
_cell.length_c   1.000
_cell.angle_alpha   90.00
_cell.angle_beta   90.00
_cell.angle_gamma   90.00
#
_symmetry.space_group_name_H-M   'P 1'
#
loop_
_entity.id
_entity.type
_entity.pdbx_description
1 polymer ?
#
loop_
_entity_poly.entity_id
_entity_poly.type
_entity_poly.pdbx_seq_one_letter_code
_entity_poly.pdbx_strand_id
1 'polypeptide(L)'
;IFVLAFYFMFQVLGMRSTAIRGDFMIYIMTGVFLYMTHSKTLGAVVASEGPASPMMQHAPMNTVIAIASAMLSTLYIQILSLVFILFVYDVAFNPFVMQEIHDPIGCIAMILLSWFSGAAIGMVFLAAKPWFPTPVQILSTVYQRANMIASGKMFVANALPSYMLVMFDWNPLFHTIDQSRGYAFVDYNPRNSNWEYALYVSLVLLMIGLMGEFYTRRHASASWSARR
;
A
#
# COMPACT_ATOMS: atom_id res chain seq x y z
N ILE A 1 14.00 -5.04 -7.03
CA ILE A 1 15.07 -5.71 -6.25
C ILE A 1 14.49 -6.46 -5.05
N PHE A 2 13.69 -5.83 -4.15
CA PHE A 2 13.16 -6.48 -2.93
C PHE A 2 12.30 -7.72 -3.24
N VAL A 3 11.39 -7.65 -4.21
CA VAL A 3 10.54 -8.78 -4.64
C VAL A 3 11.40 -9.93 -5.19
N LEU A 4 12.37 -9.62 -6.04
CA LEU A 4 13.30 -10.62 -6.59
C LEU A 4 14.17 -11.24 -5.48
N ALA A 5 14.64 -10.44 -4.52
CA ALA A 5 15.40 -10.95 -3.38
C ALA A 5 14.56 -11.92 -2.53
N PHE A 6 13.28 -11.61 -2.29
CA PHE A 6 12.35 -12.52 -1.62
C PHE A 6 12.16 -13.81 -2.41
N TYR A 7 11.95 -13.71 -3.72
CA TYR A 7 11.83 -14.88 -4.60
C TYR A 7 13.06 -15.79 -4.49
N PHE A 8 14.28 -15.24 -4.63
CA PHE A 8 15.52 -16.00 -4.49
C PHE A 8 15.69 -16.61 -3.10
N MET A 9 15.38 -15.86 -2.05
CA MET A 9 15.47 -16.34 -0.68
C MET A 9 14.59 -17.59 -0.47
N PHE A 10 13.34 -17.56 -0.90
CA PHE A 10 12.43 -18.69 -0.78
C PHE A 10 12.86 -19.88 -1.67
N GLN A 11 13.42 -19.60 -2.84
CA GLN A 11 13.93 -20.65 -3.73
C GLN A 11 15.13 -21.38 -3.12
N VAL A 12 16.06 -20.65 -2.48
CA VAL A 12 17.22 -21.21 -1.79
C VAL A 12 16.81 -22.02 -0.55
N LEU A 13 15.81 -21.54 0.19
CA LEU A 13 15.26 -22.23 1.36
C LEU A 13 14.44 -23.48 1.01
N GLY A 14 14.25 -23.79 -0.28
CA GLY A 14 13.45 -24.94 -0.72
C GLY A 14 11.94 -24.81 -0.45
N MET A 15 11.47 -23.65 -0.01
CA MET A 15 10.07 -23.39 0.30
C MET A 15 9.28 -23.05 -0.98
N ARG A 16 9.24 -24.00 -1.93
CA ARG A 16 8.52 -23.85 -3.20
C ARG A 16 7.01 -24.13 -3.10
N SER A 17 6.53 -24.59 -1.96
CA SER A 17 5.11 -24.85 -1.79
C SER A 17 4.36 -23.59 -1.47
N THR A 18 3.66 -23.05 -2.46
CA THR A 18 2.65 -22.01 -2.23
C THR A 18 1.47 -22.63 -1.48
N ALA A 19 0.88 -21.87 -0.57
CA ALA A 19 -0.39 -22.26 0.06
C ALA A 19 -1.56 -22.26 -0.96
N ILE A 20 -1.33 -21.74 -2.16
CA ILE A 20 -2.23 -21.71 -3.30
C ILE A 20 -1.52 -22.38 -4.47
N ARG A 21 -2.23 -23.23 -5.23
CA ARG A 21 -1.69 -23.85 -6.44
C ARG A 21 -1.47 -22.77 -7.52
N GLY A 22 -0.26 -22.66 -8.05
CA GLY A 22 0.10 -21.71 -9.09
C GLY A 22 1.54 -21.22 -8.99
N ASP A 23 1.90 -20.24 -9.82
CA ASP A 23 3.25 -19.70 -9.87
C ASP A 23 3.61 -18.93 -8.60
N PHE A 24 4.79 -19.23 -8.05
CA PHE A 24 5.27 -18.64 -6.80
C PHE A 24 5.57 -17.15 -6.93
N MET A 25 5.98 -16.70 -8.13
CA MET A 25 6.22 -15.28 -8.36
C MET A 25 4.93 -14.47 -8.32
N ILE A 26 3.85 -14.99 -8.91
CA ILE A 26 2.52 -14.37 -8.85
C ILE A 26 2.06 -14.28 -7.39
N TYR A 27 2.29 -15.31 -6.57
CA TYR A 27 1.97 -15.28 -5.14
C TYR A 27 2.71 -14.17 -4.39
N ILE A 28 4.02 -14.00 -4.65
CA ILE A 28 4.80 -12.89 -4.07
C ILE A 28 4.30 -11.54 -4.57
N MET A 29 3.97 -11.42 -5.85
CA MET A 29 3.50 -10.17 -6.44
C MET A 29 2.17 -9.73 -5.85
N THR A 30 1.21 -10.63 -5.68
CA THR A 30 -0.09 -10.30 -5.06
C THR A 30 0.02 -9.93 -3.58
N GLY A 31 1.02 -10.43 -2.86
CA GLY A 31 1.22 -10.12 -1.44
C GLY A 31 2.22 -8.99 -1.19
N VAL A 32 3.49 -9.26 -1.49
CA VAL A 32 4.60 -8.37 -1.13
C VAL A 32 4.57 -7.08 -1.94
N PHE A 33 4.24 -7.16 -3.22
CA PHE A 33 4.21 -5.97 -4.08
C PHE A 33 3.08 -5.01 -3.69
N LEU A 34 1.87 -5.52 -3.40
CA LEU A 34 0.76 -4.69 -2.92
C LEU A 34 1.09 -4.02 -1.58
N TYR A 35 1.67 -4.78 -0.62
CA TYR A 35 2.15 -4.21 0.63
C TYR A 35 3.17 -3.09 0.40
N MET A 36 4.12 -3.28 -0.52
CA MET A 36 5.11 -2.25 -0.83
C MET A 36 4.48 -1.03 -1.49
N THR A 37 3.51 -1.22 -2.37
CA THR A 37 2.77 -0.14 -3.01
C THR A 37 2.05 0.71 -1.97
N HIS A 38 1.33 0.10 -1.05
CA HIS A 38 0.68 0.78 0.07
C HIS A 38 1.68 1.55 0.95
N SER A 39 2.72 0.87 1.42
CA SER A 39 3.68 1.45 2.37
C SER A 39 4.51 2.59 1.76
N LYS A 40 4.91 2.46 0.50
CA LYS A 40 5.65 3.52 -0.20
C LYS A 40 4.77 4.74 -0.47
N THR A 41 3.53 4.53 -0.86
CA THR A 41 2.58 5.63 -1.10
C THR A 41 2.28 6.37 0.21
N LEU A 42 2.02 5.65 1.29
CA LEU A 42 1.85 6.23 2.61
C LEU A 42 3.08 7.06 3.01
N GLY A 43 4.27 6.49 2.88
CA GLY A 43 5.53 7.19 3.21
C GLY A 43 5.74 8.45 2.37
N ALA A 44 5.46 8.41 1.07
CA ALA A 44 5.60 9.55 0.17
C ALA A 44 4.61 10.68 0.50
N VAL A 45 3.36 10.34 0.83
CA VAL A 45 2.36 11.33 1.24
C VAL A 45 2.75 11.96 2.59
N VAL A 46 3.17 11.18 3.59
CA VAL A 46 3.62 11.70 4.89
C VAL A 46 4.88 12.57 4.76
N ALA A 47 5.74 12.26 3.79
CA ALA A 47 6.95 13.04 3.50
C ALA A 47 6.69 14.27 2.61
N SER A 48 5.52 14.37 1.98
CA SER A 48 5.21 15.51 1.12
C SER A 48 5.11 16.81 1.92
N GLU A 49 5.22 17.93 1.20
CA GLU A 49 5.12 19.27 1.78
C GLU A 49 3.71 19.51 2.32
N GLY A 50 3.58 19.54 3.63
CA GLY A 50 2.32 19.77 4.31
C GLY A 50 1.96 21.26 4.42
N PRO A 51 0.76 21.60 4.92
CA PRO A 51 0.23 22.96 4.95
C PRO A 51 1.03 23.94 5.83
N ALA A 52 1.81 23.43 6.78
CA ALA A 52 2.69 24.24 7.66
C ALA A 52 4.13 24.35 7.15
N SER A 53 4.46 23.77 5.99
CA SER A 53 5.80 23.86 5.41
C SER A 53 6.12 25.27 4.98
N PRO A 54 7.37 25.76 5.19
CA PRO A 54 7.80 27.07 4.74
C PRO A 54 7.57 27.31 3.24
N MET A 55 7.77 26.29 2.41
CA MET A 55 7.55 26.37 0.96
C MET A 55 6.08 26.63 0.61
N MET A 56 5.13 26.07 1.37
CA MET A 56 3.69 26.23 1.12
C MET A 56 3.12 27.56 1.61
N GLN A 57 3.89 28.34 2.39
CA GLN A 57 3.49 29.66 2.86
C GLN A 57 3.80 30.77 1.84
N HIS A 58 4.57 30.47 0.79
CA HIS A 58 4.85 31.40 -0.31
C HIS A 58 3.86 31.11 -1.47
N ALA A 59 3.09 32.12 -1.85
CA ALA A 59 2.24 32.03 -3.04
C ALA A 59 3.10 31.87 -4.31
N PRO A 60 2.70 31.02 -5.28
CA PRO A 60 1.38 30.38 -5.48
C PRO A 60 1.34 28.87 -5.16
N MET A 61 2.03 28.40 -4.13
CA MET A 61 2.14 26.98 -3.82
C MET A 61 0.85 26.41 -3.22
N ASN A 62 0.49 25.20 -3.62
CA ASN A 62 -0.72 24.50 -3.16
C ASN A 62 -0.37 23.12 -2.63
N THR A 63 -0.73 22.84 -1.38
CA THR A 63 -0.53 21.56 -0.72
C THR A 63 -1.19 20.39 -1.47
N VAL A 64 -2.35 20.62 -2.09
CA VAL A 64 -3.04 19.59 -2.88
C VAL A 64 -2.20 19.15 -4.07
N ILE A 65 -1.51 20.08 -4.74
CA ILE A 65 -0.62 19.75 -5.85
C ILE A 65 0.58 18.94 -5.36
N ALA A 66 1.18 19.30 -4.23
CA ALA A 66 2.31 18.57 -3.67
C ALA A 66 1.92 17.13 -3.29
N ILE A 67 0.77 16.96 -2.64
CA ILE A 67 0.25 15.66 -2.24
C ILE A 67 -0.10 14.81 -3.49
N ALA A 68 -0.83 15.38 -4.44
CA ALA A 68 -1.19 14.69 -5.68
C ALA A 68 0.06 14.28 -6.48
N SER A 69 1.07 15.15 -6.54
CA SER A 69 2.36 14.85 -7.18
C SER A 69 3.07 13.68 -6.49
N ALA A 70 3.12 13.65 -5.16
CA ALA A 70 3.71 12.55 -4.40
C ALA A 70 2.96 11.22 -4.65
N MET A 71 1.61 11.26 -4.67
CA MET A 71 0.78 10.10 -4.96
C MET A 71 1.01 9.57 -6.38
N LEU A 72 0.96 10.43 -7.39
CA LEU A 72 1.14 10.04 -8.79
C LEU A 72 2.56 9.57 -9.08
N SER A 73 3.57 10.21 -8.48
CA SER A 73 4.96 9.79 -8.60
C SER A 73 5.19 8.38 -8.07
N THR A 74 4.60 8.05 -6.90
CA THR A 74 4.68 6.68 -6.36
C THR A 74 3.93 5.68 -7.24
N LEU A 75 2.75 6.02 -7.76
CA LEU A 75 2.00 5.15 -8.66
C LEU A 75 2.81 4.84 -9.92
N TYR A 76 3.38 5.88 -10.55
CA TYR A 76 4.23 5.72 -11.73
C TYR A 76 5.41 4.77 -11.48
N ILE A 77 6.13 4.98 -10.37
CA ILE A 77 7.27 4.11 -10.00
C ILE A 77 6.81 2.67 -9.74
N GLN A 78 5.65 2.48 -9.12
CA GLN A 78 5.14 1.13 -8.86
C GLN A 78 4.68 0.43 -10.12
N ILE A 79 3.98 1.11 -11.03
CA ILE A 79 3.59 0.54 -12.33
C ILE A 79 4.84 0.16 -13.14
N LEU A 80 5.83 1.04 -13.22
CA LEU A 80 7.08 0.76 -13.91
C LEU A 80 7.82 -0.44 -13.29
N SER A 81 7.83 -0.51 -11.96
CA SER A 81 8.43 -1.64 -11.23
C SER A 81 7.68 -2.94 -11.48
N LEU A 82 6.34 -2.92 -11.56
CA LEU A 82 5.51 -4.08 -11.88
C LEU A 82 5.85 -4.63 -13.26
N VAL A 83 5.80 -3.75 -14.26
CA VAL A 83 6.09 -4.12 -15.64
C VAL A 83 7.51 -4.69 -15.77
N PHE A 84 8.49 -4.02 -15.16
CA PHE A 84 9.88 -4.47 -15.20
C PHE A 84 10.08 -5.84 -14.54
N ILE A 85 9.49 -6.08 -13.37
CA ILE A 85 9.63 -7.35 -12.64
C ILE A 85 8.97 -8.48 -13.43
N LEU A 86 7.76 -8.27 -13.95
CA LEU A 86 7.05 -9.27 -14.74
C LEU A 86 7.80 -9.56 -16.06
N PHE A 87 8.30 -8.53 -16.73
CA PHE A 87 9.09 -8.71 -17.95
C PHE A 87 10.38 -9.51 -17.71
N VAL A 88 11.13 -9.17 -16.65
CA VAL A 88 12.37 -9.92 -16.32
C VAL A 88 12.04 -11.37 -15.96
N TYR A 89 10.94 -11.61 -15.24
CA TYR A 89 10.54 -12.95 -14.85
C TYR A 89 10.07 -13.77 -16.05
N ASP A 90 9.29 -13.19 -16.95
CA ASP A 90 8.82 -13.82 -18.19
C ASP A 90 9.99 -14.25 -19.10
N VAL A 91 10.96 -13.34 -19.27
CA VAL A 91 12.12 -13.63 -20.14
C VAL A 91 13.11 -14.63 -19.52
N ALA A 92 13.33 -14.56 -18.20
CA ALA A 92 14.42 -15.30 -17.56
C ALA A 92 14.00 -16.63 -16.93
N PHE A 93 12.74 -16.80 -16.52
CA PHE A 93 12.33 -17.93 -15.68
C PHE A 93 11.10 -18.68 -16.19
N ASN A 94 10.02 -18.01 -16.52
CA ASN A 94 8.75 -18.63 -16.92
C ASN A 94 8.14 -17.84 -18.09
N PRO A 95 8.47 -18.18 -19.34
CA PRO A 95 7.78 -17.61 -20.50
C PRO A 95 6.32 -18.07 -20.45
N PHE A 96 5.39 -17.12 -20.39
CA PHE A 96 3.93 -17.27 -20.26
C PHE A 96 3.34 -16.95 -18.86
N VAL A 97 4.12 -16.43 -17.91
CA VAL A 97 3.61 -16.03 -16.58
C VAL A 97 2.39 -15.12 -16.65
N MET A 98 2.32 -14.25 -17.67
CA MET A 98 1.19 -13.36 -17.91
C MET A 98 -0.10 -14.10 -18.24
N GLN A 99 -0.02 -15.29 -18.83
CA GLN A 99 -1.19 -16.11 -19.19
C GLN A 99 -1.70 -16.94 -18.00
N GLU A 100 -0.88 -17.11 -16.97
CA GLU A 100 -1.27 -17.80 -15.74
C GLU A 100 -2.14 -16.95 -14.82
N ILE A 101 -2.17 -15.62 -15.01
CA ILE A 101 -3.01 -14.72 -14.24
C ILE A 101 -4.45 -14.84 -14.73
N HIS A 102 -5.35 -15.28 -13.84
CA HIS A 102 -6.74 -15.53 -14.17
C HIS A 102 -7.50 -14.26 -14.60
N ASP A 103 -7.45 -13.21 -13.78
CA ASP A 103 -8.06 -11.90 -14.09
C ASP A 103 -7.05 -10.77 -13.85
N PRO A 104 -6.32 -10.35 -14.90
CA PRO A 104 -5.35 -9.27 -14.78
C PRO A 104 -5.99 -7.91 -14.48
N ILE A 105 -7.25 -7.68 -14.90
CA ILE A 105 -7.95 -6.40 -14.65
C ILE A 105 -8.28 -6.29 -13.16
N GLY A 106 -8.78 -7.38 -12.54
CA GLY A 106 -9.01 -7.45 -11.11
C GLY A 106 -7.73 -7.24 -10.31
N CYS A 107 -6.61 -7.83 -10.75
CA CYS A 107 -5.31 -7.63 -10.11
C CYS A 107 -4.86 -6.16 -10.15
N ILE A 108 -4.99 -5.48 -11.30
CA ILE A 108 -4.67 -4.05 -11.44
C ILE A 108 -5.58 -3.20 -10.54
N ALA A 109 -6.87 -3.51 -10.47
CA ALA A 109 -7.80 -2.81 -9.59
C ALA A 109 -7.37 -2.91 -8.11
N MET A 110 -6.91 -4.08 -7.67
CA MET A 110 -6.39 -4.27 -6.30
C MET A 110 -5.08 -3.53 -6.05
N ILE A 111 -4.20 -3.42 -7.04
CA ILE A 111 -2.98 -2.60 -6.96
C ILE A 111 -3.35 -1.12 -6.77
N LEU A 112 -4.30 -0.63 -7.56
CA LEU A 112 -4.80 0.75 -7.44
C LEU A 112 -5.47 1.00 -6.09
N LEU A 113 -6.25 0.05 -5.60
CA LEU A 113 -6.90 0.13 -4.29
C LEU A 113 -5.86 0.12 -3.15
N SER A 114 -4.82 -0.70 -3.26
CA SER A 114 -3.70 -0.72 -2.31
C SER A 114 -2.95 0.61 -2.29
N TRP A 115 -2.66 1.20 -3.47
CA TRP A 115 -2.09 2.54 -3.60
C TRP A 115 -2.99 3.61 -2.98
N PHE A 116 -4.28 3.57 -3.27
CA PHE A 116 -5.26 4.52 -2.78
C PHE A 116 -5.41 4.45 -1.25
N SER A 117 -5.46 3.26 -0.67
CA SER A 117 -5.53 3.06 0.78
C SER A 117 -4.28 3.58 1.49
N GLY A 118 -3.09 3.39 0.88
CA GLY A 118 -1.84 3.97 1.38
C GLY A 118 -1.85 5.50 1.38
N ALA A 119 -2.37 6.10 0.30
CA ALA A 119 -2.54 7.54 0.19
C ALA A 119 -3.53 8.08 1.23
N ALA A 120 -4.67 7.43 1.41
CA ALA A 120 -5.71 7.84 2.36
C ALA A 120 -5.19 7.88 3.80
N ILE A 121 -4.48 6.84 4.23
CA ILE A 121 -3.88 6.78 5.56
C ILE A 121 -2.73 7.78 5.69
N GLY A 122 -1.91 7.93 4.63
CA GLY A 122 -0.86 8.93 4.56
C GLY A 122 -1.38 10.36 4.75
N MET A 123 -2.55 10.67 4.18
CA MET A 123 -3.23 11.97 4.33
C MET A 123 -3.63 12.25 5.79
N VAL A 124 -4.12 11.26 6.51
CA VAL A 124 -4.46 11.42 7.95
C VAL A 124 -3.21 11.75 8.76
N PHE A 125 -2.11 11.04 8.52
CA PHE A 125 -0.84 11.32 9.18
C PHE A 125 -0.27 12.70 8.79
N LEU A 126 -0.35 13.06 7.51
CA LEU A 126 0.12 14.37 7.03
C LEU A 126 -0.66 15.52 7.69
N ALA A 127 -1.97 15.40 7.81
CA ALA A 127 -2.83 16.40 8.46
C ALA A 127 -2.51 16.57 9.96
N ALA A 128 -2.16 15.49 10.65
CA ALA A 128 -1.82 15.50 12.07
C ALA A 128 -0.34 15.93 12.34
N LYS A 129 0.55 15.79 11.35
CA LYS A 129 2.00 16.03 11.49
C LYS A 129 2.36 17.45 12.00
N PRO A 130 1.72 18.56 11.57
CA PRO A 130 2.02 19.90 12.07
C PRO A 130 1.71 20.07 13.55
N TRP A 131 0.71 19.36 14.07
CA TRP A 131 0.27 19.44 15.47
C TRP A 131 1.16 18.58 16.38
N PHE A 132 1.48 17.37 15.94
CA PHE A 132 2.21 16.36 16.70
C PHE A 132 3.30 15.69 15.85
N PRO A 133 4.41 16.38 15.51
CA PRO A 133 5.38 15.85 14.53
C PRO A 133 6.06 14.56 14.99
N THR A 134 6.58 14.52 16.22
CA THR A 134 7.28 13.36 16.76
C THR A 134 6.34 12.15 16.96
N PRO A 135 5.18 12.29 17.63
CA PRO A 135 4.21 11.20 17.73
C PRO A 135 3.74 10.67 16.38
N VAL A 136 3.45 11.53 15.43
CA VAL A 136 2.98 11.12 14.09
C VAL A 136 4.06 10.35 13.33
N GLN A 137 5.32 10.78 13.40
CA GLN A 137 6.43 10.06 12.79
C GLN A 137 6.61 8.66 13.38
N ILE A 138 6.53 8.54 14.70
CA ILE A 138 6.60 7.24 15.39
C ILE A 138 5.40 6.36 14.99
N LEU A 139 4.18 6.89 15.07
CA LEU A 139 2.96 6.15 14.74
C LEU A 139 2.92 5.70 13.29
N SER A 140 3.33 6.54 12.34
CA SER A 140 3.39 6.15 10.92
C SER A 140 4.41 5.03 10.68
N THR A 141 5.54 5.06 11.38
CA THR A 141 6.56 3.99 11.32
C THR A 141 6.03 2.71 11.95
N VAL A 142 5.42 2.78 13.12
CA VAL A 142 4.79 1.63 13.80
C VAL A 142 3.70 1.02 12.93
N TYR A 143 2.83 1.84 12.34
CA TYR A 143 1.80 1.39 11.41
C TYR A 143 2.40 0.61 10.23
N GLN A 144 3.43 1.13 9.58
CA GLN A 144 4.10 0.45 8.46
C GLN A 144 4.74 -0.88 8.90
N ARG A 145 5.34 -0.92 10.09
CA ARG A 145 5.92 -2.16 10.66
C ARG A 145 4.83 -3.17 11.05
N ALA A 146 3.74 -2.72 11.65
CA ALA A 146 2.61 -3.58 11.97
C ALA A 146 1.99 -4.20 10.70
N ASN A 147 1.82 -3.41 9.64
CA ASN A 147 1.35 -3.90 8.34
C ASN A 147 2.32 -4.88 7.67
N MET A 148 3.58 -4.87 8.02
CA MET A 148 4.51 -5.90 7.55
C MET A 148 4.04 -7.31 7.92
N ILE A 149 3.33 -7.46 9.03
CA ILE A 149 2.75 -8.73 9.50
C ILE A 149 1.24 -8.77 9.21
N ALA A 150 0.51 -7.72 9.61
CA ALA A 150 -0.95 -7.66 9.59
C ALA A 150 -1.57 -7.53 8.18
N SER A 151 -0.77 -7.31 7.14
CA SER A 151 -1.27 -7.21 5.76
C SER A 151 -1.64 -8.55 5.12
N GLY A 152 -1.27 -9.68 5.72
CA GLY A 152 -1.53 -10.99 5.12
C GLY A 152 -0.62 -11.35 3.93
N LYS A 153 0.42 -10.56 3.65
CA LYS A 153 1.31 -10.81 2.50
C LYS A 153 2.05 -12.14 2.55
N MET A 154 2.28 -12.69 3.73
CA MET A 154 3.07 -13.92 3.95
C MET A 154 2.19 -15.16 4.15
N PHE A 155 0.90 -15.00 4.37
CA PHE A 155 -0.03 -16.08 4.63
C PHE A 155 -1.34 -15.89 3.85
N VAL A 156 -2.12 -16.95 3.76
CA VAL A 156 -3.40 -16.98 3.04
C VAL A 156 -4.53 -16.87 4.06
N ALA A 157 -5.50 -15.99 3.83
CA ALA A 157 -6.61 -15.74 4.75
C ALA A 157 -7.42 -17.00 5.05
N ASN A 158 -7.68 -17.84 4.03
CA ASN A 158 -8.46 -19.06 4.18
C ASN A 158 -7.77 -20.15 5.02
N ALA A 159 -6.45 -20.03 5.25
CA ALA A 159 -5.69 -20.97 6.08
C ALA A 159 -5.62 -20.54 7.55
N LEU A 160 -6.11 -19.34 7.90
CA LEU A 160 -6.06 -18.82 9.25
C LEU A 160 -7.20 -19.36 10.12
N PRO A 161 -6.92 -19.68 11.39
CA PRO A 161 -7.97 -19.91 12.39
C PRO A 161 -8.82 -18.65 12.61
N SER A 162 -10.11 -18.82 12.95
CA SER A 162 -11.06 -17.73 13.09
C SER A 162 -10.62 -16.67 14.13
N TYR A 163 -9.95 -17.07 15.21
CA TYR A 163 -9.47 -16.13 16.23
C TYR A 163 -8.33 -15.21 15.71
N MET A 164 -7.55 -15.68 14.74
CA MET A 164 -6.52 -14.86 14.11
C MET A 164 -7.09 -13.95 13.03
N LEU A 165 -8.13 -14.38 12.32
CA LEU A 165 -8.80 -13.55 11.30
C LEU A 165 -9.32 -12.25 11.89
N VAL A 166 -9.95 -12.28 13.06
CA VAL A 166 -10.46 -11.09 13.76
C VAL A 166 -9.36 -10.05 14.03
N MET A 167 -8.10 -10.48 14.16
CA MET A 167 -6.97 -9.56 14.35
C MET A 167 -6.58 -8.81 13.07
N PHE A 168 -6.94 -9.32 11.89
CA PHE A 168 -6.51 -8.76 10.60
C PHE A 168 -7.68 -8.18 9.78
N ASP A 169 -8.90 -8.60 10.08
CA ASP A 169 -10.12 -8.27 9.34
C ASP A 169 -10.43 -6.74 9.30
N TRP A 170 -9.97 -5.98 10.27
CA TRP A 170 -10.11 -4.53 10.26
C TRP A 170 -9.13 -3.80 9.32
N ASN A 171 -8.11 -4.51 8.78
CA ASN A 171 -7.05 -3.91 7.98
C ASN A 171 -7.45 -3.85 6.48
N PRO A 172 -7.65 -2.69 5.87
CA PRO A 172 -8.04 -2.60 4.46
C PRO A 172 -7.00 -3.22 3.51
N LEU A 173 -5.71 -3.18 3.89
CA LEU A 173 -4.65 -3.78 3.08
C LEU A 173 -4.73 -5.32 3.06
N PHE A 174 -5.17 -5.95 4.16
CA PHE A 174 -5.40 -7.38 4.22
C PHE A 174 -6.46 -7.81 3.18
N HIS A 175 -7.56 -7.07 3.09
CA HIS A 175 -8.62 -7.33 2.12
C HIS A 175 -8.13 -7.16 0.67
N THR A 176 -7.35 -6.12 0.37
CA THR A 176 -6.83 -5.92 -0.98
C THR A 176 -5.88 -7.02 -1.43
N ILE A 177 -5.03 -7.50 -0.52
CA ILE A 177 -4.08 -8.58 -0.81
C ILE A 177 -4.80 -9.90 -1.04
N ASP A 178 -5.75 -10.24 -0.17
CA ASP A 178 -6.50 -11.49 -0.28
C ASP A 178 -7.37 -11.53 -1.54
N GLN A 179 -8.06 -10.43 -1.85
CA GLN A 179 -8.84 -10.28 -3.09
C GLN A 179 -7.95 -10.33 -4.35
N SER A 180 -6.76 -9.72 -4.31
CA SER A 180 -5.81 -9.80 -5.41
C SER A 180 -5.41 -11.25 -5.72
N ARG A 181 -5.27 -12.10 -4.69
CA ARG A 181 -5.04 -13.54 -4.87
C ARG A 181 -6.21 -14.23 -5.51
N GLY A 182 -7.44 -13.85 -5.17
CA GLY A 182 -8.66 -14.37 -5.81
C GLY A 182 -8.71 -14.07 -7.30
N TYR A 183 -8.27 -12.89 -7.72
CA TYR A 183 -8.18 -12.53 -9.13
C TYR A 183 -6.98 -13.16 -9.86
N ALA A 184 -5.89 -13.40 -9.15
CA ALA A 184 -4.69 -13.97 -9.75
C ALA A 184 -4.78 -15.47 -9.96
N PHE A 185 -5.40 -16.23 -9.03
CA PHE A 185 -5.40 -17.68 -9.00
C PHE A 185 -6.80 -18.26 -9.19
N VAL A 186 -6.96 -19.16 -10.16
CA VAL A 186 -8.24 -19.86 -10.45
C VAL A 186 -8.72 -20.70 -9.25
N ASP A 187 -7.77 -21.35 -8.55
CA ASP A 187 -8.08 -22.27 -7.45
C ASP A 187 -8.24 -21.57 -6.08
N TYR A 188 -8.26 -20.24 -6.06
CA TYR A 188 -8.38 -19.48 -4.82
C TYR A 188 -9.62 -18.60 -4.81
N ASN A 189 -10.53 -18.86 -3.89
CA ASN A 189 -11.70 -18.01 -3.65
C ASN A 189 -11.55 -17.32 -2.27
N PRO A 190 -11.42 -15.98 -2.22
CA PRO A 190 -11.31 -15.24 -0.97
C PRO A 190 -12.67 -15.22 -0.25
N ARG A 191 -12.77 -15.96 0.87
CA ARG A 191 -14.02 -16.10 1.64
C ARG A 191 -14.13 -15.10 2.79
N ASN A 192 -12.97 -14.60 3.25
CA ASN A 192 -12.85 -13.81 4.47
C ASN A 192 -12.46 -12.36 4.19
N SER A 193 -12.58 -11.89 2.97
CA SER A 193 -12.20 -10.54 2.58
C SER A 193 -13.21 -9.93 1.62
N ASN A 194 -13.29 -8.58 1.62
CA ASN A 194 -14.16 -7.83 0.75
C ASN A 194 -13.44 -6.56 0.27
N TRP A 195 -13.33 -6.36 -1.03
CA TRP A 195 -12.71 -5.18 -1.62
C TRP A 195 -13.51 -3.90 -1.37
N GLU A 196 -14.85 -4.00 -1.25
CA GLU A 196 -15.72 -2.86 -0.96
C GLU A 196 -15.40 -2.26 0.42
N TYR A 197 -15.17 -3.11 1.42
CA TYR A 197 -14.74 -2.68 2.75
C TYR A 197 -13.45 -1.85 2.67
N ALA A 198 -12.43 -2.36 1.97
CA ALA A 198 -11.16 -1.65 1.78
C ALA A 198 -11.34 -0.31 1.08
N LEU A 199 -12.25 -0.24 0.08
CA LEU A 199 -12.57 0.98 -0.63
C LEU A 199 -13.28 1.99 0.29
N TYR A 200 -14.33 1.59 0.99
CA TYR A 200 -15.08 2.48 1.88
C TYR A 200 -14.23 3.02 3.03
N VAL A 201 -13.46 2.17 3.68
CA VAL A 201 -12.53 2.61 4.73
C VAL A 201 -11.52 3.62 4.18
N SER A 202 -10.96 3.37 3.00
CA SER A 202 -10.01 4.29 2.37
C SER A 202 -10.65 5.63 2.00
N LEU A 203 -11.90 5.63 1.50
CA LEU A 203 -12.64 6.86 1.22
C LEU A 203 -12.91 7.67 2.49
N VAL A 204 -13.35 7.02 3.56
CA VAL A 204 -13.59 7.68 4.84
C VAL A 204 -12.29 8.29 5.39
N LEU A 205 -11.20 7.55 5.37
CA LEU A 205 -9.89 8.02 5.83
C LEU A 205 -9.36 9.17 4.96
N LEU A 206 -9.57 9.12 3.65
CA LEU A 206 -9.22 10.21 2.76
C LEU A 206 -10.02 11.48 3.09
N MET A 207 -11.33 11.36 3.33
CA MET A 207 -12.17 12.50 3.74
C MET A 207 -11.70 13.10 5.06
N ILE A 208 -11.39 12.26 6.05
CA ILE A 208 -10.85 12.72 7.35
C ILE A 208 -9.50 13.44 7.12
N GLY A 209 -8.63 12.88 6.30
CA GLY A 209 -7.33 13.47 5.97
C GLY A 209 -7.46 14.84 5.27
N LEU A 210 -8.36 14.96 4.29
CA LEU A 210 -8.64 16.21 3.59
C LEU A 210 -9.25 17.28 4.52
N MET A 211 -10.19 16.90 5.37
CA MET A 211 -10.77 17.81 6.37
C MET A 211 -9.70 18.30 7.36
N GLY A 212 -8.85 17.37 7.83
CA GLY A 212 -7.73 17.69 8.71
C GLY A 212 -6.70 18.62 8.05
N GLU A 213 -6.34 18.37 6.78
CA GLU A 213 -5.46 19.24 5.99
C GLU A 213 -6.03 20.64 5.84
N PHE A 214 -7.32 20.73 5.47
CA PHE A 214 -8.01 22.00 5.32
C PHE A 214 -8.06 22.79 6.64
N TYR A 215 -8.33 22.12 7.75
CA TYR A 215 -8.32 22.74 9.07
C TYR A 215 -6.92 23.23 9.45
N THR A 216 -5.91 22.39 9.26
CA THR A 216 -4.52 22.72 9.57
C THR A 216 -4.02 23.87 8.71
N ARG A 217 -4.36 23.93 7.43
CA ARG A 217 -3.99 25.03 6.53
C ARG A 217 -4.54 26.38 6.99
N ARG A 218 -5.73 26.40 7.57
CA ARG A 218 -6.34 27.63 8.10
C ARG A 218 -5.71 28.11 9.41
N HIS A 219 -5.20 27.18 10.23
CA HIS A 219 -4.70 27.48 11.57
C HIS A 219 -3.17 27.40 11.68
N ALA A 220 -2.48 26.91 10.65
CA ALA A 220 -1.03 26.88 10.64
C ALA A 220 -0.45 28.28 10.58
N SER A 221 0.45 28.60 11.51
CA SER A 221 1.18 29.88 11.52
C SER A 221 2.63 29.70 11.10
N ALA A 222 3.23 30.74 10.50
CA ALA A 222 4.63 30.75 10.10
C ALA A 222 5.60 30.48 11.27
N SER A 223 5.19 30.82 12.49
CA SER A 223 5.98 30.60 13.70
C SER A 223 6.12 29.14 14.12
N TRP A 224 5.26 28.23 13.61
CA TRP A 224 5.32 26.81 13.96
C TRP A 224 6.55 26.10 13.38
N SER A 225 7.01 26.54 12.21
CA SER A 225 8.22 25.99 11.58
C SER A 225 9.51 26.59 12.12
N ALA A 226 9.47 27.81 12.68
CA ALA A 226 10.64 28.50 13.20
C ALA A 226 11.13 27.95 14.56
N ARG A 227 10.32 27.19 15.28
CA ARG A 227 10.65 26.60 16.59
C ARG A 227 11.21 25.17 16.50
N ARG A 228 11.45 24.65 15.32
CA ARG A 228 11.91 23.28 15.03
C ARG A 228 13.10 23.32 14.11
#